data_f1388e28966f8b469323cfdbaee62305
#
_entry.id   f1388e28966f8b469323cfdbaee62305
#
_cell.length_a   1.000
_cell.length_b   1.000
_cell.length_c   1.000
_cell.angle_alpha   90.00
_cell.angle_beta   90.00
_cell.angle_gamma   90.00
#
_symmetry.space_group_name_H-M   'P 1'
#
loop_
_entity.id
_entity.type
_entity.pdbx_description
1 polymer ?
#
loop_
_entity_poly.entity_id
_entity_poly.type
_entity_poly.pdbx_seq_one_letter_code
_entity_poly.pdbx_strand_id
1 'polypeptide(L)'
;MPPIPRKEPNNEQEVSVTEPHVCAVITPFYDNLIYKRLEMTCKQNKVFFFRCKDVNGTEVCEYVKSLVPDLCVVAHFEKLIKPELLTIPSLGFINLHPSLLPYYRGMAPQHWPIINGDEESGITVHFIDAGVDTGDIILQKHIPLHPDMYVSDLQNEWRKLYRTVILEAIENILNGTRFFRQKHLVGSYYGKLKRCFCHIDAEGGYLQAYRLIRGVSMPYCGADYNGMIIWRAHPLMQESEILMRHYPELGMYWNTNRGHLLRFHDGILCIDKFNQEV
;
A
#
# COMPACT_ATOMS: atom_id res chain seq x y z
N MET A 1 1.65 10.10 -26.96
CA MET A 1 1.27 11.50 -26.68
C MET A 1 2.53 12.25 -26.28
N PRO A 2 2.74 13.47 -26.77
CA PRO A 2 3.88 14.28 -26.31
C PRO A 2 3.70 14.61 -24.81
N PRO A 3 4.79 14.78 -24.06
CA PRO A 3 4.73 15.15 -22.64
C PRO A 3 4.03 16.51 -22.51
N ILE A 4 3.21 16.67 -21.47
CA ILE A 4 2.55 17.93 -21.12
C ILE A 4 3.64 18.99 -20.92
N PRO A 5 3.61 20.14 -21.61
CA PRO A 5 4.62 21.16 -21.45
C PRO A 5 4.58 21.72 -20.03
N ARG A 6 5.67 21.57 -19.30
CA ARG A 6 5.88 22.26 -18.02
C ARG A 6 6.12 23.73 -18.31
N LYS A 7 5.37 24.62 -17.68
CA LYS A 7 5.75 26.03 -17.63
C LYS A 7 7.06 26.13 -16.85
N GLU A 8 8.10 26.68 -17.47
CA GLU A 8 9.31 27.08 -16.74
C GLU A 8 8.91 28.11 -15.67
N PRO A 9 9.47 28.03 -14.46
CA PRO A 9 9.21 29.03 -13.45
C PRO A 9 9.75 30.40 -13.94
N ASN A 10 8.86 31.38 -14.10
CA ASN A 10 9.23 32.75 -14.31
C ASN A 10 10.00 33.26 -13.08
N ASN A 11 11.14 33.89 -13.35
CA ASN A 11 12.05 34.50 -12.39
C ASN A 11 11.35 35.43 -11.38
N GLU A 12 11.82 35.31 -10.12
CA GLU A 12 11.81 36.37 -9.09
C GLU A 12 10.45 36.82 -8.57
N GLN A 13 9.76 35.91 -7.88
CA GLN A 13 9.01 36.24 -6.67
C GLN A 13 9.52 35.32 -5.55
N GLU A 14 10.10 35.93 -4.49
CA GLU A 14 10.29 35.23 -3.21
C GLU A 14 8.96 34.68 -2.81
N VAL A 15 8.75 33.37 -3.04
CA VAL A 15 7.62 32.64 -2.50
C VAL A 15 7.87 32.57 -0.99
N SER A 16 7.23 33.44 -0.23
CA SER A 16 7.15 33.27 1.22
C SER A 16 6.52 31.89 1.41
N VAL A 17 7.30 30.91 1.88
CA VAL A 17 6.81 29.56 2.17
C VAL A 17 5.87 29.69 3.38
N THR A 18 4.61 29.96 3.10
CA THR A 18 3.55 29.86 4.09
C THR A 18 3.33 28.37 4.38
N GLU A 19 3.03 28.03 5.65
CA GLU A 19 2.70 26.65 6.00
C GLU A 19 1.62 26.09 5.06
N PRO A 20 1.74 24.82 4.60
CA PRO A 20 0.77 24.21 3.71
C PRO A 20 -0.65 24.27 4.30
N HIS A 21 -1.56 24.88 3.56
CA HIS A 21 -2.96 25.00 3.98
C HIS A 21 -3.85 24.01 3.23
N VAL A 22 -4.60 23.18 3.97
CA VAL A 22 -5.56 22.24 3.37
C VAL A 22 -6.88 22.97 3.13
N CYS A 23 -7.21 23.31 1.90
CA CYS A 23 -8.45 24.02 1.54
C CYS A 23 -9.67 23.09 1.49
N ALA A 24 -9.51 21.85 1.04
CA ALA A 24 -10.61 20.88 0.98
C ALA A 24 -10.13 19.43 1.04
N VAL A 25 -11.01 18.53 1.45
CA VAL A 25 -10.85 17.08 1.37
C VAL A 25 -12.01 16.51 0.55
N ILE A 26 -11.68 15.79 -0.52
CA ILE A 26 -12.65 15.17 -1.44
C ILE A 26 -12.56 13.65 -1.28
N THR A 27 -13.70 13.00 -1.06
CA THR A 27 -13.76 11.55 -0.87
C THR A 27 -14.89 10.92 -1.66
N PRO A 28 -14.79 9.63 -2.02
CA PRO A 28 -15.95 8.91 -2.55
C PRO A 28 -17.03 8.70 -1.48
N PHE A 29 -18.24 8.33 -1.94
CA PHE A 29 -19.35 7.94 -1.07
C PHE A 29 -19.13 6.55 -0.48
N TYR A 30 -18.29 6.43 0.55
CA TYR A 30 -18.21 5.23 1.36
C TYR A 30 -18.73 5.51 2.76
N ASP A 31 -19.68 4.69 3.21
CA ASP A 31 -20.18 4.76 4.58
C ASP A 31 -19.40 3.80 5.48
N ASN A 32 -18.20 4.23 5.87
CA ASN A 32 -17.40 3.50 6.84
C ASN A 32 -16.85 4.43 7.93
N LEU A 33 -16.38 3.83 9.01
CA LEU A 33 -15.91 4.56 10.20
C LEU A 33 -14.71 5.48 9.89
N ILE A 34 -13.86 5.11 8.93
CA ILE A 34 -12.67 5.88 8.55
C ILE A 34 -13.09 7.22 7.96
N TYR A 35 -14.02 7.22 7.01
CA TYR A 35 -14.51 8.46 6.39
C TYR A 35 -15.33 9.32 7.36
N LYS A 36 -16.06 8.73 8.30
CA LYS A 36 -16.74 9.48 9.36
C LYS A 36 -15.74 10.21 10.27
N ARG A 37 -14.62 9.54 10.64
CA ARG A 37 -13.55 10.18 11.42
C ARG A 37 -12.85 11.28 10.63
N LEU A 38 -12.58 11.08 9.35
CA LEU A 38 -11.96 12.08 8.48
C LEU A 38 -12.85 13.33 8.37
N GLU A 39 -14.16 13.14 8.15
CA GLU A 39 -15.13 14.24 8.12
C GLU A 39 -15.16 15.03 9.43
N MET A 40 -15.14 14.34 10.58
CA MET A 40 -15.07 14.99 11.88
C MET A 40 -13.78 15.79 12.04
N THR A 41 -12.64 15.24 11.61
CA THR A 41 -11.36 15.95 11.65
C THR A 41 -11.39 17.20 10.77
N CYS A 42 -11.93 17.10 9.55
CA CYS A 42 -12.10 18.25 8.66
C CYS A 42 -12.96 19.33 9.32
N LYS A 43 -14.09 18.95 9.91
CA LYS A 43 -14.98 19.89 10.63
C LYS A 43 -14.30 20.59 11.80
N GLN A 44 -13.52 19.86 12.61
CA GLN A 44 -12.77 20.41 13.74
C GLN A 44 -11.72 21.44 13.30
N ASN A 45 -11.10 21.20 12.14
CA ASN A 45 -10.06 22.07 11.57
C ASN A 45 -10.60 23.09 10.56
N LYS A 46 -11.92 23.21 10.41
CA LYS A 46 -12.58 24.13 9.46
C LYS A 46 -12.18 23.88 8.00
N VAL A 47 -11.83 22.65 7.67
CA VAL A 47 -11.53 22.21 6.30
C VAL A 47 -12.82 21.74 5.65
N PHE A 48 -13.07 22.17 4.42
CA PHE A 48 -14.25 21.74 3.67
C PHE A 48 -14.15 20.25 3.32
N PHE A 49 -15.23 19.51 3.54
CA PHE A 49 -15.30 18.07 3.27
C PHE A 49 -16.38 17.80 2.24
N PHE A 50 -15.97 17.27 1.08
CA PHE A 50 -16.85 17.02 -0.06
C PHE A 50 -16.88 15.53 -0.42
N ARG A 51 -18.07 14.96 -0.51
CA ARG A 51 -18.27 13.58 -0.97
C ARG A 51 -18.77 13.56 -2.40
N CYS A 52 -18.14 12.80 -3.29
CA CYS A 52 -18.52 12.69 -4.69
C CYS A 52 -18.77 11.24 -5.13
N LYS A 53 -19.66 11.05 -6.11
CA LYS A 53 -19.87 9.74 -6.75
C LYS A 53 -18.77 9.44 -7.75
N ASP A 54 -18.34 10.46 -8.48
CA ASP A 54 -17.27 10.38 -9.46
C ASP A 54 -16.29 11.53 -9.25
N VAL A 55 -15.05 11.20 -8.88
CA VAL A 55 -14.00 12.18 -8.69
C VAL A 55 -13.64 12.92 -9.98
N ASN A 56 -13.87 12.30 -11.14
CA ASN A 56 -13.61 12.90 -12.45
C ASN A 56 -14.83 13.61 -13.04
N GLY A 57 -15.92 13.70 -12.27
CA GLY A 57 -17.15 14.38 -12.71
C GLY A 57 -16.98 15.90 -12.83
N THR A 58 -17.79 16.53 -13.68
CA THR A 58 -17.76 17.97 -13.93
C THR A 58 -17.88 18.78 -12.64
N GLU A 59 -18.76 18.37 -11.72
CA GLU A 59 -18.98 19.02 -10.42
C GLU A 59 -17.68 19.09 -9.61
N VAL A 60 -16.91 17.99 -9.56
CA VAL A 60 -15.61 17.96 -8.85
C VAL A 60 -14.58 18.83 -9.55
N CYS A 61 -14.50 18.75 -10.87
CA CYS A 61 -13.56 19.57 -11.65
C CYS A 61 -13.84 21.07 -11.46
N GLU A 62 -15.10 21.48 -11.52
CA GLU A 62 -15.50 22.88 -11.30
C GLU A 62 -15.21 23.33 -9.85
N TYR A 63 -15.51 22.48 -8.88
CA TYR A 63 -15.21 22.76 -7.50
C TYR A 63 -13.71 22.92 -7.25
N VAL A 64 -12.89 21.97 -7.73
CA VAL A 64 -11.43 22.06 -7.59
C VAL A 64 -10.88 23.30 -8.30
N LYS A 65 -11.39 23.64 -9.50
CA LYS A 65 -11.02 24.88 -10.19
C LYS A 65 -11.32 26.13 -9.35
N SER A 66 -12.47 26.15 -8.66
CA SER A 66 -12.86 27.30 -7.82
C SER A 66 -11.97 27.50 -6.60
N LEU A 67 -11.31 26.43 -6.14
CA LEU A 67 -10.36 26.50 -5.01
C LEU A 67 -8.98 27.03 -5.41
N VAL A 68 -8.64 27.02 -6.72
CA VAL A 68 -7.33 27.42 -7.25
C VAL A 68 -6.17 26.76 -6.48
N PRO A 69 -6.16 25.41 -6.31
CA PRO A 69 -5.14 24.77 -5.50
C PRO A 69 -3.79 24.76 -6.21
N ASP A 70 -2.71 24.93 -5.44
CA ASP A 70 -1.36 24.76 -5.98
C ASP A 70 -1.04 23.28 -6.21
N LEU A 71 -1.41 22.43 -5.26
CA LEU A 71 -1.10 20.99 -5.26
C LEU A 71 -2.30 20.17 -4.80
N CYS A 72 -2.52 19.01 -5.41
CA CYS A 72 -3.45 18.02 -4.92
C CYS A 72 -2.70 16.77 -4.42
N VAL A 73 -3.08 16.29 -3.24
CA VAL A 73 -2.48 15.10 -2.62
C VAL A 73 -3.49 13.95 -2.65
N VAL A 74 -3.07 12.81 -3.15
CA VAL A 74 -3.87 11.57 -3.19
C VAL A 74 -3.25 10.54 -2.24
N ALA A 75 -4.07 9.89 -1.46
CA ALA A 75 -3.67 8.80 -0.58
C ALA A 75 -4.78 7.73 -0.50
N HIS A 76 -4.42 6.46 -0.67
CA HIS A 76 -5.36 5.32 -0.60
C HIS A 76 -6.60 5.47 -1.49
N PHE A 77 -6.43 5.93 -2.72
CA PHE A 77 -7.51 6.16 -3.67
C PHE A 77 -7.42 5.16 -4.83
N GLU A 78 -8.52 4.44 -5.12
CA GLU A 78 -8.53 3.29 -6.03
C GLU A 78 -8.90 3.63 -7.47
N LYS A 79 -9.21 4.90 -7.79
CA LYS A 79 -9.62 5.30 -9.14
C LYS A 79 -8.55 6.15 -9.80
N LEU A 80 -8.44 6.01 -11.12
CA LEU A 80 -7.57 6.89 -11.91
C LEU A 80 -8.11 8.32 -11.92
N ILE A 81 -7.23 9.28 -11.77
CA ILE A 81 -7.53 10.70 -11.95
C ILE A 81 -7.34 11.02 -13.43
N LYS A 82 -8.38 11.55 -14.08
CA LYS A 82 -8.36 11.86 -15.51
C LYS A 82 -7.62 13.17 -15.81
N PRO A 83 -7.14 13.35 -17.05
CA PRO A 83 -6.39 14.55 -17.46
C PRO A 83 -7.09 15.87 -17.16
N GLU A 84 -8.44 15.91 -17.28
CA GLU A 84 -9.24 17.11 -17.03
C GLU A 84 -9.08 17.62 -15.59
N LEU A 85 -8.93 16.71 -14.62
CA LEU A 85 -8.71 17.04 -13.22
C LEU A 85 -7.21 17.23 -12.93
N LEU A 86 -6.34 16.39 -13.53
CA LEU A 86 -4.89 16.44 -13.29
C LEU A 86 -4.23 17.78 -13.68
N THR A 87 -4.82 18.51 -14.62
CA THR A 87 -4.28 19.78 -15.13
C THR A 87 -4.71 21.01 -14.34
N ILE A 88 -5.57 20.86 -13.33
CA ILE A 88 -6.09 22.01 -12.58
C ILE A 88 -5.06 22.59 -11.62
N PRO A 89 -4.39 21.81 -10.73
CA PRO A 89 -3.40 22.37 -9.81
C PRO A 89 -2.12 22.78 -10.53
N SER A 90 -1.55 23.93 -10.15
CA SER A 90 -0.36 24.47 -10.79
C SER A 90 0.90 23.60 -10.63
N LEU A 91 1.02 22.90 -9.47
CA LEU A 91 2.09 21.95 -9.15
C LEU A 91 1.67 20.49 -9.40
N GLY A 92 0.44 20.25 -9.89
CA GLY A 92 -0.07 18.93 -10.25
C GLY A 92 -0.61 18.12 -9.08
N PHE A 93 -0.62 16.81 -9.28
CA PHE A 93 -1.09 15.83 -8.31
C PHE A 93 0.06 14.96 -7.85
N ILE A 94 0.12 14.66 -6.55
CA ILE A 94 1.04 13.67 -5.99
C ILE A 94 0.26 12.55 -5.32
N ASN A 95 0.83 11.34 -5.33
CA ASN A 95 0.27 10.17 -4.67
C ASN A 95 1.25 9.58 -3.67
N LEU A 96 0.70 9.14 -2.54
CA LEU A 96 1.42 8.35 -1.54
C LEU A 96 1.20 6.87 -1.83
N HIS A 97 2.21 6.20 -2.35
CA HIS A 97 2.17 4.80 -2.73
C HIS A 97 3.00 3.95 -1.76
N PRO A 98 2.40 2.90 -1.11
CA PRO A 98 3.08 2.13 -0.07
C PRO A 98 3.93 0.99 -0.65
N SER A 99 4.88 1.34 -1.52
CA SER A 99 5.94 0.47 -2.01
C SER A 99 7.15 1.28 -2.46
N LEU A 100 8.26 0.62 -2.79
CA LEU A 100 9.41 1.21 -3.47
C LEU A 100 9.21 1.15 -4.99
N LEU A 101 8.58 2.18 -5.57
CA LEU A 101 8.43 2.29 -7.01
C LEU A 101 9.82 2.28 -7.70
N PRO A 102 9.95 1.64 -8.87
CA PRO A 102 8.92 1.17 -9.79
C PRO A 102 8.35 -0.22 -9.51
N TYR A 103 8.70 -0.85 -8.39
CA TYR A 103 8.18 -2.16 -8.01
C TYR A 103 6.84 -2.02 -7.29
N TYR A 104 5.96 -3.02 -7.47
CA TYR A 104 4.64 -3.10 -6.83
C TYR A 104 3.71 -1.93 -7.17
N ARG A 105 3.73 -1.46 -8.44
CA ARG A 105 2.71 -0.56 -8.97
C ARG A 105 1.33 -1.22 -8.90
N GLY A 106 0.29 -0.42 -8.87
CA GLY A 106 -1.10 -0.87 -8.91
C GLY A 106 -1.68 -1.11 -7.52
N MET A 107 -2.42 -2.21 -7.36
CA MET A 107 -3.23 -2.42 -6.16
C MET A 107 -2.55 -3.38 -5.18
N ALA A 108 -2.87 -3.16 -3.89
CA ALA A 108 -2.45 -4.05 -2.80
C ALA A 108 -0.92 -4.21 -2.62
N PRO A 109 -0.09 -3.15 -2.82
CA PRO A 109 1.36 -3.24 -2.73
C PRO A 109 1.87 -3.68 -1.35
N GLN A 110 1.05 -3.60 -0.31
CA GLN A 110 1.40 -3.98 1.06
C GLN A 110 1.62 -5.48 1.27
N HIS A 111 1.04 -6.32 0.42
CA HIS A 111 1.09 -7.77 0.60
C HIS A 111 2.34 -8.37 -0.06
N TRP A 112 2.63 -7.90 -1.25
CA TRP A 112 3.54 -8.55 -2.18
C TRP A 112 5.00 -8.59 -1.73
N PRO A 113 5.59 -7.55 -1.12
CA PRO A 113 6.95 -7.63 -0.61
C PRO A 113 7.14 -8.76 0.41
N ILE A 114 6.16 -8.95 1.32
CA ILE A 114 6.19 -10.03 2.31
C ILE A 114 5.99 -11.39 1.64
N ILE A 115 5.00 -11.50 0.73
CA ILE A 115 4.71 -12.75 0.01
C ILE A 115 5.91 -13.19 -0.85
N ASN A 116 6.54 -12.25 -1.54
CA ASN A 116 7.71 -12.51 -2.37
C ASN A 116 8.99 -12.74 -1.54
N GLY A 117 8.99 -12.32 -0.27
CA GLY A 117 10.10 -12.48 0.64
C GLY A 117 11.22 -11.49 0.38
N ASP A 118 10.86 -10.28 -0.01
CA ASP A 118 11.80 -9.17 -0.13
C ASP A 118 12.41 -8.82 1.22
N GLU A 119 13.61 -8.26 1.19
CA GLU A 119 14.31 -7.80 2.40
C GLU A 119 13.88 -6.39 2.84
N GLU A 120 13.21 -5.67 1.93
CA GLU A 120 12.73 -4.31 2.19
C GLU A 120 11.40 -4.01 1.47
N SER A 121 10.68 -3.05 2.01
CA SER A 121 9.55 -2.37 1.41
C SER A 121 9.73 -0.86 1.62
N GLY A 122 8.69 -0.06 1.41
CA GLY A 122 8.80 1.37 1.68
C GLY A 122 7.57 2.16 1.29
N ILE A 123 7.79 3.46 1.19
CA ILE A 123 6.79 4.43 0.73
C ILE A 123 7.43 5.28 -0.35
N THR A 124 6.69 5.49 -1.42
CA THR A 124 7.04 6.43 -2.48
C THR A 124 6.01 7.55 -2.55
N VAL A 125 6.45 8.79 -2.56
CA VAL A 125 5.65 9.92 -3.04
C VAL A 125 6.08 10.22 -4.46
N HIS A 126 5.13 10.22 -5.39
CA HIS A 126 5.37 10.43 -6.80
C HIS A 126 4.31 11.34 -7.42
N PHE A 127 4.60 11.98 -8.53
CA PHE A 127 3.61 12.69 -9.31
C PHE A 127 2.63 11.70 -9.95
N ILE A 128 1.37 12.10 -10.07
CA ILE A 128 0.38 11.35 -10.84
C ILE A 128 0.46 11.80 -12.29
N ASP A 129 0.59 10.83 -13.19
CA ASP A 129 0.53 11.00 -14.64
C ASP A 129 -0.66 10.21 -15.22
N ALA A 130 -0.69 10.02 -16.55
CA ALA A 130 -1.76 9.27 -17.22
C ALA A 130 -1.67 7.73 -16.99
N GLY A 131 -0.58 7.24 -16.43
CA GLY A 131 -0.36 5.82 -16.13
C GLY A 131 -0.80 5.46 -14.73
N VAL A 132 -0.56 4.19 -14.36
CA VAL A 132 -0.78 3.71 -12.99
C VAL A 132 0.56 3.69 -12.27
N ASP A 133 0.74 4.58 -11.29
CA ASP A 133 1.93 4.72 -10.47
C ASP A 133 3.24 4.88 -11.28
N THR A 134 3.18 5.59 -12.43
CA THR A 134 4.30 5.74 -13.39
C THR A 134 4.96 7.11 -13.35
N GLY A 135 4.39 8.07 -12.67
CA GLY A 135 4.90 9.44 -12.60
C GLY A 135 6.25 9.56 -11.86
N ASP A 136 6.90 10.68 -12.05
CA ASP A 136 8.24 10.94 -11.49
C ASP A 136 8.23 10.83 -9.95
N ILE A 137 9.24 10.17 -9.40
CA ILE A 137 9.41 9.97 -7.96
C ILE A 137 9.97 11.25 -7.33
N ILE A 138 9.29 11.71 -6.30
CA ILE A 138 9.67 12.91 -5.52
C ILE A 138 10.53 12.48 -4.32
N LEU A 139 10.08 11.44 -3.61
CA LEU A 139 10.69 10.97 -2.38
C LEU A 139 10.40 9.49 -2.18
N GLN A 140 11.39 8.74 -1.64
CA GLN A 140 11.22 7.37 -1.17
C GLN A 140 11.77 7.23 0.25
N LYS A 141 11.08 6.44 1.07
CA LYS A 141 11.56 5.99 2.38
C LYS A 141 11.55 4.47 2.41
N HIS A 142 12.68 3.89 2.79
CA HIS A 142 12.87 2.45 2.89
C HIS A 142 12.45 1.93 4.26
N ILE A 143 11.89 0.74 4.31
CA ILE A 143 11.48 0.03 5.52
C ILE A 143 12.04 -1.39 5.41
N PRO A 144 12.99 -1.79 6.29
CA PRO A 144 13.50 -3.15 6.31
C PRO A 144 12.39 -4.13 6.70
N LEU A 145 12.33 -5.28 6.03
CA LEU A 145 11.40 -6.35 6.33
C LEU A 145 12.12 -7.44 7.13
N HIS A 146 11.75 -7.60 8.39
CA HIS A 146 12.23 -8.71 9.20
C HIS A 146 11.57 -10.03 8.77
N PRO A 147 12.30 -11.16 8.87
CA PRO A 147 11.80 -12.47 8.43
C PRO A 147 10.44 -12.88 9.00
N ASP A 148 10.09 -12.41 10.19
CA ASP A 148 8.83 -12.74 10.88
C ASP A 148 7.80 -11.60 10.86
N MET A 149 8.08 -10.53 10.10
CA MET A 149 7.17 -9.37 10.01
C MET A 149 5.87 -9.74 9.31
N TYR A 150 4.75 -9.42 9.91
CA TYR A 150 3.41 -9.52 9.35
C TYR A 150 3.00 -8.23 8.63
N VAL A 151 2.02 -8.33 7.76
CA VAL A 151 1.48 -7.16 7.02
C VAL A 151 0.98 -6.05 7.97
N SER A 152 0.45 -6.40 9.13
CA SER A 152 0.06 -5.43 10.18
C SER A 152 1.24 -4.64 10.72
N ASP A 153 2.40 -5.29 10.86
CA ASP A 153 3.62 -4.66 11.38
C ASP A 153 4.16 -3.67 10.35
N LEU A 154 4.22 -4.07 9.08
CA LEU A 154 4.59 -3.18 7.97
C LEU A 154 3.65 -1.97 7.89
N GLN A 155 2.34 -2.16 8.06
CA GLN A 155 1.39 -1.05 8.10
C GLN A 155 1.64 -0.09 9.27
N ASN A 156 2.08 -0.60 10.43
CA ASN A 156 2.43 0.24 11.56
C ASN A 156 3.68 1.08 11.26
N GLU A 157 4.69 0.52 10.57
CA GLU A 157 5.86 1.30 10.14
C GLU A 157 5.45 2.42 9.16
N TRP A 158 4.57 2.14 8.18
CA TRP A 158 4.06 3.19 7.29
C TRP A 158 3.35 4.32 8.04
N ARG A 159 2.50 3.99 9.02
CA ARG A 159 1.77 5.01 9.81
C ARG A 159 2.70 5.99 10.51
N LYS A 160 3.89 5.54 10.93
CA LYS A 160 4.90 6.42 11.54
C LYS A 160 5.45 7.42 10.52
N LEU A 161 5.60 7.01 9.26
CA LEU A 161 6.20 7.81 8.20
C LEU A 161 5.19 8.75 7.50
N TYR A 162 3.91 8.41 7.45
CA TYR A 162 2.91 9.16 6.68
C TYR A 162 2.84 10.65 7.01
N ARG A 163 3.06 11.02 8.28
CA ARG A 163 3.00 12.42 8.72
C ARG A 163 4.13 13.26 8.15
N THR A 164 5.31 12.69 8.03
CA THR A 164 6.52 13.44 7.66
C THR A 164 6.79 13.36 6.16
N VAL A 165 6.52 12.21 5.54
CA VAL A 165 6.87 11.97 4.14
C VAL A 165 6.13 12.90 3.16
N ILE A 166 4.88 13.25 3.44
CA ILE A 166 4.11 14.18 2.61
C ILE A 166 4.64 15.60 2.73
N LEU A 167 4.94 16.06 3.94
CA LEU A 167 5.49 17.41 4.16
C LEU A 167 6.87 17.55 3.49
N GLU A 168 7.74 16.57 3.67
CA GLU A 168 9.05 16.52 3.03
C GLU A 168 8.93 16.50 1.49
N ALA A 169 7.95 15.78 0.94
CA ALA A 169 7.71 15.78 -0.49
C ALA A 169 7.22 17.16 -1.01
N ILE A 170 6.37 17.84 -0.27
CA ILE A 170 5.92 19.19 -0.59
C ILE A 170 7.10 20.15 -0.56
N GLU A 171 7.95 20.11 0.46
CA GLU A 171 9.18 20.91 0.55
C GLU A 171 10.10 20.66 -0.64
N ASN A 172 10.29 19.41 -1.05
CA ASN A 172 11.09 19.05 -2.22
C ASN A 172 10.53 19.67 -3.52
N ILE A 173 9.20 19.70 -3.66
CA ILE A 173 8.52 20.32 -4.82
C ILE A 173 8.78 21.84 -4.82
N LEU A 174 8.56 22.50 -3.69
CA LEU A 174 8.70 23.95 -3.55
C LEU A 174 10.15 24.41 -3.75
N ASN A 175 11.12 23.62 -3.28
CA ASN A 175 12.55 23.90 -3.45
C ASN A 175 13.09 23.55 -4.84
N GLY A 176 12.24 23.06 -5.76
CA GLY A 176 12.68 22.68 -7.10
C GLY A 176 13.69 21.54 -7.14
N THR A 177 13.62 20.63 -6.16
CA THR A 177 14.51 19.46 -6.08
C THR A 177 14.33 18.58 -7.33
N ARG A 178 15.44 17.98 -7.80
CA ARG A 178 15.40 17.09 -8.95
C ARG A 178 14.63 15.83 -8.63
N PHE A 179 13.62 15.51 -9.48
CA PHE A 179 12.81 14.30 -9.36
C PHE A 179 13.38 13.15 -10.18
N PHE A 180 13.12 11.91 -9.75
CA PHE A 180 13.60 10.70 -10.43
C PHE A 180 12.54 10.19 -11.39
N ARG A 181 12.86 10.23 -12.69
CA ARG A 181 11.99 9.65 -13.71
C ARG A 181 11.99 8.14 -13.65
N GLN A 182 10.80 7.55 -13.55
CA GLN A 182 10.66 6.10 -13.60
C GLN A 182 10.94 5.56 -15.02
N LYS A 183 11.70 4.46 -15.11
CA LYS A 183 11.87 3.75 -16.38
C LYS A 183 10.67 2.83 -16.60
N HIS A 184 9.92 3.02 -17.68
CA HIS A 184 8.70 2.26 -17.96
C HIS A 184 8.88 0.74 -18.08
N LEU A 185 10.08 0.28 -18.51
CA LEU A 185 10.40 -1.14 -18.68
C LEU A 185 10.91 -1.82 -17.40
N VAL A 186 11.07 -1.07 -16.30
CA VAL A 186 11.56 -1.60 -15.03
C VAL A 186 10.44 -1.55 -14.00
N GLY A 187 10.36 -2.57 -13.16
CA GLY A 187 9.40 -2.64 -12.06
C GLY A 187 8.38 -3.76 -12.25
N SER A 188 7.37 -3.76 -11.40
CA SER A 188 6.31 -4.76 -11.41
C SER A 188 4.93 -4.12 -11.21
N TYR A 189 3.91 -4.83 -11.69
CA TYR A 189 2.51 -4.46 -11.56
C TYR A 189 1.74 -5.56 -10.86
N TYR A 190 0.91 -5.19 -9.89
CA TYR A 190 0.04 -6.12 -9.18
C TYR A 190 -1.40 -5.61 -9.17
N GLY A 191 -2.33 -6.54 -9.42
CA GLY A 191 -3.76 -6.29 -9.28
C GLY A 191 -4.23 -6.40 -7.82
N LYS A 192 -5.53 -6.25 -7.61
CA LYS A 192 -6.16 -6.49 -6.31
C LYS A 192 -5.90 -7.91 -5.85
N LEU A 193 -5.46 -8.07 -4.60
CA LEU A 193 -5.30 -9.39 -4.00
C LEU A 193 -6.68 -10.07 -3.90
N LYS A 194 -6.85 -11.16 -4.65
CA LYS A 194 -8.08 -11.97 -4.64
C LYS A 194 -7.91 -13.14 -3.68
N ARG A 195 -9.00 -13.61 -3.09
CA ARG A 195 -8.99 -14.75 -2.17
C ARG A 195 -8.37 -16.02 -2.75
N CYS A 196 -8.55 -16.27 -4.04
CA CYS A 196 -7.93 -17.41 -4.72
C CYS A 196 -6.38 -17.40 -4.71
N PHE A 197 -5.75 -16.25 -4.50
CA PHE A 197 -4.30 -16.16 -4.32
C PHE A 197 -3.84 -16.39 -2.86
N CYS A 198 -4.78 -16.55 -1.93
CA CYS A 198 -4.49 -16.74 -0.52
C CYS A 198 -4.53 -18.23 -0.12
N HIS A 199 -4.58 -19.15 -1.06
CA HIS A 199 -4.60 -20.59 -0.82
C HIS A 199 -3.20 -21.14 -0.57
N ILE A 200 -3.07 -21.96 0.49
CA ILE A 200 -1.83 -22.68 0.83
C ILE A 200 -1.86 -24.03 0.13
N ASP A 201 -0.84 -24.28 -0.66
CA ASP A 201 -0.56 -25.58 -1.24
C ASP A 201 0.41 -26.37 -0.34
N ALA A 202 -0.02 -27.51 0.20
CA ALA A 202 0.84 -28.35 1.05
C ALA A 202 1.94 -29.06 0.25
N GLU A 203 1.79 -29.23 -1.06
CA GLU A 203 2.84 -29.72 -1.96
C GLU A 203 3.92 -28.66 -2.25
N GLY A 204 3.61 -27.39 -1.98
CA GLY A 204 4.55 -26.28 -2.02
C GLY A 204 5.54 -26.28 -0.85
N GLY A 205 6.39 -25.24 -0.77
CA GLY A 205 7.35 -25.08 0.31
C GLY A 205 6.77 -24.38 1.55
N TYR A 206 7.22 -24.81 2.75
CA TYR A 206 6.78 -24.20 4.01
C TYR A 206 7.09 -22.70 4.06
N LEU A 207 8.21 -22.28 3.50
CA LEU A 207 8.62 -20.88 3.52
C LEU A 207 7.68 -20.01 2.67
N GLN A 208 7.24 -20.53 1.51
CA GLN A 208 6.26 -19.85 0.67
C GLN A 208 4.91 -19.72 1.40
N ALA A 209 4.44 -20.79 2.03
CA ALA A 209 3.23 -20.77 2.84
C ALA A 209 3.34 -19.80 4.03
N TYR A 210 4.48 -19.78 4.71
CA TYR A 210 4.73 -18.86 5.81
C TYR A 210 4.72 -17.39 5.38
N ARG A 211 5.35 -17.07 4.25
CA ARG A 211 5.31 -15.73 3.65
C ARG A 211 3.89 -15.32 3.28
N LEU A 212 3.12 -16.24 2.68
CA LEU A 212 1.72 -16.00 2.35
C LEU A 212 0.90 -15.70 3.62
N ILE A 213 0.98 -16.56 4.66
CA ILE A 213 0.27 -16.35 5.94
C ILE A 213 0.56 -14.95 6.49
N ARG A 214 1.83 -14.54 6.55
CA ARG A 214 2.23 -13.24 7.07
C ARG A 214 1.71 -12.09 6.20
N GLY A 215 1.80 -12.23 4.88
CA GLY A 215 1.40 -11.20 3.93
C GLY A 215 -0.11 -10.96 3.85
N VAL A 216 -0.94 -11.96 4.16
CA VAL A 216 -2.42 -11.85 4.06
C VAL A 216 -3.13 -11.90 5.42
N SER A 217 -2.39 -11.90 6.52
CA SER A 217 -2.91 -11.92 7.89
C SER A 217 -3.78 -10.69 8.21
N MET A 218 -4.30 -10.66 9.43
CA MET A 218 -5.12 -9.52 9.92
C MET A 218 -4.48 -8.16 9.57
N PRO A 219 -5.28 -7.20 9.10
CA PRO A 219 -6.74 -7.14 9.03
C PRO A 219 -7.36 -7.68 7.72
N TYR A 220 -6.63 -8.48 6.96
CA TYR A 220 -7.05 -9.01 5.66
C TYR A 220 -7.71 -10.39 5.77
N CYS A 221 -7.79 -11.12 4.65
CA CYS A 221 -8.58 -12.35 4.54
C CYS A 221 -7.98 -13.59 5.23
N GLY A 222 -6.68 -13.55 5.61
CA GLY A 222 -5.96 -14.73 6.06
C GLY A 222 -5.60 -15.70 4.92
N ALA A 223 -4.76 -16.68 5.21
CA ALA A 223 -4.38 -17.73 4.26
C ALA A 223 -5.31 -18.94 4.41
N ASP A 224 -5.85 -19.41 3.30
CA ASP A 224 -6.75 -20.56 3.26
C ASP A 224 -5.99 -21.86 3.09
N TYR A 225 -6.30 -22.84 3.93
CA TYR A 225 -5.90 -24.22 3.75
C TYR A 225 -7.13 -25.13 3.95
N ASN A 226 -7.66 -25.66 2.86
CA ASN A 226 -8.82 -26.57 2.86
C ASN A 226 -10.03 -26.04 3.65
N GLY A 227 -10.38 -24.76 3.49
CA GLY A 227 -11.48 -24.10 4.19
C GLY A 227 -11.14 -23.63 5.62
N MET A 228 -9.91 -23.83 6.07
CA MET A 228 -9.40 -23.28 7.31
C MET A 228 -8.63 -21.98 7.02
N ILE A 229 -8.98 -20.90 7.69
CA ILE A 229 -8.29 -19.62 7.55
C ILE A 229 -7.21 -19.51 8.62
N ILE A 230 -5.97 -19.46 8.17
CA ILE A 230 -4.78 -19.32 9.03
C ILE A 230 -4.36 -17.87 9.11
N TRP A 231 -4.26 -17.37 10.33
CA TRP A 231 -3.88 -15.98 10.63
C TRP A 231 -2.44 -15.84 11.12
N ARG A 232 -1.96 -16.83 11.87
CA ARG A 232 -0.61 -16.83 12.42
C ARG A 232 -0.03 -18.24 12.44
N ALA A 233 1.26 -18.31 12.16
CA ALA A 233 2.04 -19.54 12.23
C ALA A 233 3.51 -19.15 12.49
N HIS A 234 4.32 -20.13 12.87
CA HIS A 234 5.78 -20.01 12.93
C HIS A 234 6.45 -21.31 12.46
N PRO A 235 7.62 -21.24 11.83
CA PRO A 235 8.36 -22.42 11.39
C PRO A 235 9.04 -23.14 12.57
N LEU A 236 9.01 -24.47 12.53
CA LEU A 236 9.71 -25.34 13.50
C LEU A 236 11.09 -25.73 12.96
N MET A 237 12.03 -24.78 12.89
CA MET A 237 13.31 -24.96 12.22
C MET A 237 14.25 -25.96 12.91
N GLN A 238 14.36 -25.90 14.23
CA GLN A 238 15.38 -26.67 15.00
C GLN A 238 15.10 -28.17 15.11
N GLU A 239 13.87 -28.58 14.95
CA GLU A 239 13.41 -29.96 15.10
C GLU A 239 12.80 -30.52 13.81
N SER A 240 12.90 -29.81 12.70
CA SER A 240 12.16 -30.13 11.46
C SER A 240 12.42 -31.54 10.96
N GLU A 241 13.67 -32.04 10.94
CA GLU A 241 13.97 -33.38 10.47
C GLU A 241 13.39 -34.48 11.34
N ILE A 242 13.41 -34.31 12.67
CA ILE A 242 12.83 -35.28 13.62
C ILE A 242 11.32 -35.28 13.48
N LEU A 243 10.73 -34.10 13.42
CA LEU A 243 9.27 -33.96 13.27
C LEU A 243 8.79 -34.47 11.91
N MET A 244 9.55 -34.24 10.85
CA MET A 244 9.21 -34.76 9.53
C MET A 244 9.23 -36.28 9.43
N ARG A 245 10.07 -36.95 10.20
CA ARG A 245 10.03 -38.42 10.35
C ARG A 245 8.86 -38.91 11.18
N HIS A 246 8.47 -38.12 12.19
CA HIS A 246 7.35 -38.44 13.07
C HIS A 246 5.99 -38.19 12.40
N TYR A 247 5.93 -37.17 11.56
CA TYR A 247 4.76 -36.78 10.76
C TYR A 247 5.08 -36.89 9.27
N PRO A 248 5.02 -38.09 8.67
CA PRO A 248 5.56 -38.34 7.32
C PRO A 248 4.68 -37.80 6.19
N GLU A 249 3.37 -37.71 6.40
CA GLU A 249 2.43 -37.29 5.35
C GLU A 249 2.33 -35.77 5.27
N LEU A 250 2.11 -35.24 4.06
CA LEU A 250 1.86 -33.80 3.86
C LEU A 250 0.47 -33.43 4.40
N GLY A 251 0.39 -32.22 4.90
CA GLY A 251 -0.89 -31.68 5.37
C GLY A 251 -0.99 -31.47 6.87
N MET A 252 -2.21 -31.43 7.37
CA MET A 252 -2.52 -30.98 8.72
C MET A 252 -2.50 -32.11 9.76
N TYR A 253 -1.78 -31.89 10.84
CA TYR A 253 -1.81 -32.73 12.04
C TYR A 253 -2.40 -31.94 13.21
N TRP A 254 -3.49 -32.45 13.74
CA TRP A 254 -4.27 -31.80 14.79
C TRP A 254 -3.84 -32.23 16.19
N ASN A 255 -3.88 -31.28 17.13
CA ASN A 255 -3.71 -31.56 18.56
C ASN A 255 -2.46 -32.40 18.89
N THR A 256 -1.35 -32.15 18.23
CA THR A 256 -0.09 -32.78 18.58
C THR A 256 0.43 -32.21 19.89
N ASN A 257 1.44 -32.84 20.49
CA ASN A 257 2.15 -32.31 21.68
C ASN A 257 2.88 -30.96 21.41
N ARG A 258 2.96 -30.53 20.16
CA ARG A 258 3.54 -29.26 19.68
C ARG A 258 2.49 -28.28 19.16
N GLY A 259 1.21 -28.55 19.33
CA GLY A 259 0.11 -27.77 18.77
C GLY A 259 -0.43 -28.33 17.47
N HIS A 260 -0.95 -27.45 16.61
CA HIS A 260 -1.45 -27.82 15.28
C HIS A 260 -0.32 -27.64 14.26
N LEU A 261 0.01 -28.69 13.50
CA LEU A 261 1.14 -28.68 12.60
C LEU A 261 0.66 -28.79 11.14
N LEU A 262 1.22 -27.98 10.27
CA LEU A 262 1.05 -28.10 8.83
C LEU A 262 2.39 -28.52 8.20
N ARG A 263 2.40 -29.73 7.65
CA ARG A 263 3.55 -30.43 7.11
C ARG A 263 3.69 -30.17 5.60
N PHE A 264 4.86 -29.71 5.20
CA PHE A 264 5.30 -29.52 3.82
C PHE A 264 6.44 -30.50 3.49
N HIS A 265 6.77 -30.67 2.21
CA HIS A 265 7.89 -31.54 1.82
C HIS A 265 9.24 -31.11 2.41
N ASP A 266 9.45 -29.82 2.63
CA ASP A 266 10.69 -29.18 3.06
C ASP A 266 10.67 -28.61 4.49
N GLY A 267 9.56 -28.75 5.23
CA GLY A 267 9.46 -28.23 6.58
C GLY A 267 8.08 -28.35 7.22
N ILE A 268 7.97 -27.78 8.41
CA ILE A 268 6.73 -27.78 9.19
C ILE A 268 6.45 -26.38 9.74
N LEU A 269 5.20 -25.94 9.66
CA LEU A 269 4.68 -24.78 10.37
C LEU A 269 3.85 -25.23 11.57
N CYS A 270 4.08 -24.61 12.73
CA CYS A 270 3.14 -24.63 13.83
C CYS A 270 2.10 -23.53 13.63
N ILE A 271 0.83 -23.87 13.70
CA ILE A 271 -0.29 -22.95 13.48
C ILE A 271 -0.72 -22.36 14.82
N ASP A 272 -0.51 -21.06 14.98
CA ASP A 272 -0.77 -20.35 16.25
C ASP A 272 -2.19 -19.78 16.31
N LYS A 273 -2.75 -19.36 15.17
CA LYS A 273 -4.08 -18.78 15.11
C LYS A 273 -4.78 -19.10 13.80
N PHE A 274 -5.97 -19.68 13.90
CA PHE A 274 -6.81 -20.03 12.76
C PHE A 274 -8.29 -19.95 13.12
N ASN A 275 -9.16 -19.93 12.08
CA ASN A 275 -10.61 -20.12 12.19
C ASN A 275 -11.04 -21.13 11.14
N GLN A 276 -12.00 -21.98 11.46
CA GLN A 276 -12.72 -22.75 10.44
C GLN A 276 -13.79 -21.84 9.83
N GLU A 277 -13.92 -21.84 8.49
CA GLU A 277 -15.13 -21.28 7.87
C GLU A 277 -16.32 -22.19 8.22
N VAL A 278 -17.34 -21.58 8.84
CA VAL A 278 -18.62 -22.24 9.13
C VAL A 278 -19.47 -22.26 7.86
#